data_81421455b896883d2770a2c72ab84747
#
_entry.id   81421455b896883d2770a2c72ab84747
#
_cell.length_a   1.000
_cell.length_b   1.000
_cell.length_c   1.000
_cell.angle_alpha   90.00
_cell.angle_beta   90.00
_cell.angle_gamma   90.00
#
_symmetry.space_group_name_H-M   'P 1'
#
loop_
_entity.id
_entity.type
_entity.pdbx_description
1 polymer ?
#
loop_
_entity_poly.entity_id
_entity_poly.type
_entity_poly.pdbx_seq_one_letter_code
_entity_poly.pdbx_strand_id
1 'polypeptide(L)'
;MAFKVVQICGGLGNQMFQYAFAKSLQKHLNTPVLLDTTSFDWSNRKMQLELFPIDLPYASAKEIAIAKMQHLPKLVREALKCMGFDRVSQEIVFEYEPKLLKPNRLTYFFGYFQDPRYFDAISPLIKQTFTLPPPPPPHNKKKKKKKKKTQKKT
;
A
#
# COMPACT_ATOMS: atom_id res chain seq x y z
N MET A 1 13.92 -8.91 15.38
CA MET A 1 13.86 -8.62 13.93
C MET A 1 13.36 -7.20 13.77
N ALA A 2 14.07 -6.37 13.03
CA ALA A 2 13.60 -5.02 12.72
C ALA A 2 12.77 -5.08 11.43
N PHE A 3 11.50 -4.74 11.49
CA PHE A 3 10.64 -4.52 10.34
C PHE A 3 9.95 -3.18 10.46
N LYS A 4 9.41 -2.68 9.36
CA LYS A 4 8.64 -1.44 9.31
C LYS A 4 7.24 -1.73 8.78
N VAL A 5 6.28 -0.92 9.17
CA VAL A 5 4.88 -1.04 8.72
C VAL A 5 4.45 0.29 8.13
N VAL A 6 3.87 0.24 6.94
CA VAL A 6 3.27 1.41 6.27
C VAL A 6 1.77 1.20 6.16
N GLN A 7 0.98 2.13 6.68
CA GLN A 7 -0.47 2.07 6.55
C GLN A 7 -0.89 2.43 5.13
N ILE A 8 -1.78 1.61 4.57
CA ILE A 8 -2.44 1.84 3.28
C ILE A 8 -3.86 2.30 3.54
N CYS A 9 -4.23 3.45 2.98
CA CYS A 9 -5.57 4.03 3.17
C CYS A 9 -5.98 4.93 1.99
N GLY A 10 -7.25 5.33 1.98
CA GLY A 10 -7.77 6.26 0.98
C GLY A 10 -8.05 5.62 -0.38
N GLY A 11 -8.14 6.44 -1.43
CA GLY A 11 -8.38 6.01 -2.81
C GLY A 11 -7.12 5.40 -3.45
N LEU A 12 -7.30 4.78 -4.64
CA LEU A 12 -6.23 4.06 -5.35
C LEU A 12 -4.94 4.89 -5.52
N GLY A 13 -5.05 6.16 -5.92
CA GLY A 13 -3.87 7.03 -6.07
C GLY A 13 -3.05 7.15 -4.78
N ASN A 14 -3.72 7.35 -3.63
CA ASN A 14 -3.06 7.41 -2.32
C ASN A 14 -2.39 6.06 -1.99
N GLN A 15 -3.10 4.96 -2.24
CA GLN A 15 -2.56 3.62 -2.02
C GLN A 15 -1.29 3.37 -2.86
N MET A 16 -1.26 3.86 -4.11
CA MET A 16 -0.08 3.75 -4.98
C MET A 16 1.11 4.54 -4.44
N PHE A 17 0.91 5.77 -3.93
CA PHE A 17 1.97 6.56 -3.30
C PHE A 17 2.50 5.91 -2.03
N GLN A 18 1.62 5.42 -1.17
CA GLN A 18 1.97 4.72 0.07
C GLN A 18 2.77 3.44 -0.22
N TYR A 19 2.37 2.67 -1.23
CA TYR A 19 3.12 1.50 -1.67
C TYR A 19 4.51 1.88 -2.22
N ALA A 20 4.59 2.92 -3.06
CA ALA A 20 5.85 3.39 -3.62
C ALA A 20 6.82 3.82 -2.51
N PHE A 21 6.33 4.55 -1.50
CA PHE A 21 7.09 4.90 -0.30
C PHE A 21 7.55 3.65 0.48
N ALA A 22 6.65 2.69 0.73
CA ALA A 22 6.96 1.45 1.41
C ALA A 22 8.05 0.66 0.68
N LYS A 23 7.95 0.57 -0.64
CA LYS A 23 8.96 -0.09 -1.49
C LYS A 23 10.30 0.63 -1.45
N SER A 24 10.29 1.95 -1.43
CA SER A 24 11.49 2.78 -1.28
C SER A 24 12.16 2.56 0.08
N LEU A 25 11.38 2.55 1.17
CA LEU A 25 11.90 2.20 2.51
C LEU A 25 12.59 0.83 2.50
N GLN A 26 11.95 -0.19 1.92
CA GLN A 26 12.53 -1.53 1.82
C GLN A 26 13.89 -1.50 1.14
N LYS A 27 14.00 -0.79 0.02
CA LYS A 27 15.23 -0.70 -0.78
C LYS A 27 16.33 0.10 -0.07
N HIS A 28 16.01 1.28 0.47
CA HIS A 28 17.00 2.15 1.11
C HIS A 28 17.52 1.61 2.44
N LEU A 29 16.65 0.96 3.21
CA LEU A 29 17.01 0.50 4.55
C LEU A 29 17.37 -0.98 4.61
N ASN A 30 17.24 -1.69 3.50
CA ASN A 30 17.41 -3.16 3.43
C ASN A 30 16.69 -3.87 4.60
N THR A 31 15.45 -3.46 4.86
CA THR A 31 14.65 -3.90 6.00
C THR A 31 13.30 -4.39 5.49
N PRO A 32 12.73 -5.49 6.01
CA PRO A 32 11.38 -5.92 5.68
C PRO A 32 10.37 -4.82 5.94
N VAL A 33 9.49 -4.58 4.97
CA VAL A 33 8.37 -3.62 5.07
C VAL A 33 7.07 -4.35 4.83
N LEU A 34 6.09 -4.13 5.70
CA LEU A 34 4.77 -4.75 5.69
C LEU A 34 3.71 -3.67 5.46
N LEU A 35 2.60 -4.03 4.85
CA LEU A 35 1.48 -3.14 4.58
C LEU A 35 0.36 -3.35 5.61
N ASP A 36 -0.04 -2.30 6.32
CA ASP A 36 -1.21 -2.30 7.19
C ASP A 36 -2.43 -1.83 6.40
N THR A 37 -3.38 -2.72 6.17
CA THR A 37 -4.62 -2.48 5.44
C THR A 37 -5.85 -2.35 6.34
N THR A 38 -5.69 -2.35 7.66
CA THR A 38 -6.80 -2.32 8.62
C THR A 38 -7.68 -1.07 8.51
N SER A 39 -7.21 0.01 7.86
CA SER A 39 -8.00 1.20 7.60
C SER A 39 -9.25 0.92 6.73
N PHE A 40 -9.24 -0.16 5.94
CA PHE A 40 -10.34 -0.53 5.07
C PHE A 40 -11.48 -1.26 5.80
N ASP A 41 -11.26 -1.76 7.02
CA ASP A 41 -12.27 -2.45 7.82
C ASP A 41 -13.42 -1.52 8.26
N TRP A 42 -13.14 -0.21 8.37
CA TRP A 42 -14.12 0.83 8.79
C TRP A 42 -14.26 1.97 7.78
N SER A 43 -13.59 1.90 6.64
CA SER A 43 -13.64 2.92 5.58
C SER A 43 -14.62 2.54 4.49
N ASN A 44 -15.29 3.52 3.88
CA ASN A 44 -16.07 3.33 2.64
C ASN A 44 -15.17 3.11 1.41
N ARG A 45 -13.85 3.20 1.55
CA ARG A 45 -12.88 2.93 0.49
C ARG A 45 -12.51 1.45 0.50
N LYS A 46 -12.13 0.94 -0.69
CA LYS A 46 -11.68 -0.44 -0.85
C LYS A 46 -10.18 -0.50 -1.12
N MET A 47 -9.56 -1.57 -0.67
CA MET A 47 -8.21 -1.92 -1.08
C MET A 47 -8.21 -2.24 -2.57
N GLN A 48 -7.36 -1.59 -3.35
CA GLN A 48 -7.31 -1.69 -4.81
C GLN A 48 -5.90 -1.95 -5.34
N LEU A 49 -4.86 -1.93 -4.49
CA LEU A 49 -3.49 -2.25 -4.91
C LEU A 49 -3.35 -3.67 -5.48
N GLU A 50 -4.25 -4.59 -5.11
CA GLU A 50 -4.28 -5.97 -5.62
C GLU A 50 -4.57 -6.05 -7.13
N LEU A 51 -4.97 -4.94 -7.76
CA LEU A 51 -5.05 -4.83 -9.22
C LEU A 51 -3.66 -4.87 -9.89
N PHE A 52 -2.60 -4.70 -9.12
CA PHE A 52 -1.21 -4.65 -9.57
C PHE A 52 -0.39 -5.78 -8.94
N PRO A 53 0.70 -6.20 -9.57
CA PRO A 53 1.60 -7.23 -9.04
C PRO A 53 2.46 -6.69 -7.88
N ILE A 54 1.83 -6.31 -6.78
CA ILE A 54 2.53 -5.88 -5.56
C ILE A 54 3.20 -7.07 -4.89
N ASP A 55 4.38 -6.85 -4.30
CA ASP A 55 5.24 -7.87 -3.71
C ASP A 55 5.57 -7.64 -2.22
N LEU A 56 4.99 -6.60 -1.60
CA LEU A 56 5.14 -6.37 -0.17
C LEU A 56 4.06 -7.14 0.61
N PRO A 57 4.43 -7.88 1.67
CA PRO A 57 3.49 -8.64 2.47
C PRO A 57 2.60 -7.74 3.33
N TYR A 58 1.44 -8.26 3.71
CA TYR A 58 0.53 -7.61 4.64
C TYR A 58 0.95 -7.87 6.09
N ALA A 59 0.77 -6.86 6.93
CA ALA A 59 1.05 -6.94 8.35
C ALA A 59 -0.09 -7.65 9.10
N SER A 60 0.26 -8.58 9.96
CA SER A 60 -0.68 -9.16 10.92
C SER A 60 -1.02 -8.17 12.05
N ALA A 61 -2.13 -8.38 12.74
CA ALA A 61 -2.52 -7.57 13.89
C ALA A 61 -1.43 -7.50 14.98
N LYS A 62 -0.69 -8.59 15.18
CA LYS A 62 0.43 -8.64 16.11
C LYS A 62 1.59 -7.75 15.68
N GLU A 63 1.95 -7.77 14.40
CA GLU A 63 3.03 -6.94 13.85
C GLU A 63 2.65 -5.45 13.90
N ILE A 64 1.40 -5.11 13.60
CA ILE A 64 0.89 -3.74 13.74
C ILE A 64 0.99 -3.28 15.20
N ALA A 65 0.53 -4.10 16.16
CA ALA A 65 0.61 -3.78 17.58
C ALA A 65 2.06 -3.58 18.06
N ILE A 66 2.99 -4.40 17.58
CA ILE A 66 4.43 -4.26 17.88
C ILE A 66 4.98 -2.97 17.27
N ALA A 67 4.69 -2.69 15.99
CA ALA A 67 5.16 -1.50 15.29
C ALA A 67 4.66 -0.19 15.94
N LYS A 68 3.42 -0.19 16.42
CA LYS A 68 2.80 0.93 17.16
C LYS A 68 3.13 0.94 18.66
N MET A 69 3.95 0.01 19.16
CA MET A 69 4.22 -0.21 20.59
C MET A 69 2.96 -0.44 21.45
N GLN A 70 1.88 -0.92 20.86
CA GLN A 70 0.61 -1.13 21.56
C GLN A 70 0.66 -2.29 22.58
N HIS A 71 1.67 -3.14 22.50
CA HIS A 71 1.97 -4.18 23.50
C HIS A 71 2.47 -3.61 24.83
N LEU A 72 2.89 -2.32 24.88
CA LEU A 72 3.31 -1.65 26.09
C LEU A 72 2.13 -0.95 26.78
N PRO A 73 2.12 -0.84 28.12
CA PRO A 73 1.14 -0.04 28.84
C PRO A 73 1.14 1.42 28.35
N LYS A 74 -0.04 2.06 28.33
CA LYS A 74 -0.20 3.44 27.84
C LYS A 74 0.78 4.42 28.49
N LEU A 75 0.94 4.35 29.81
CA LEU A 75 1.84 5.22 30.55
C LEU A 75 3.30 5.09 30.09
N VAL A 76 3.74 3.86 29.84
CA VAL A 76 5.11 3.61 29.34
C VAL A 76 5.30 4.18 27.93
N ARG A 77 4.30 4.04 27.05
CA ARG A 77 4.36 4.62 25.70
C ARG A 77 4.46 6.15 25.72
N GLU A 78 3.65 6.80 26.56
CA GLU A 78 3.68 8.26 26.68
C GLU A 78 5.04 8.74 27.27
N ALA A 79 5.56 8.04 28.26
CA ALA A 79 6.89 8.34 28.80
C ALA A 79 7.98 8.20 27.72
N LEU A 80 7.95 7.14 26.93
CA LEU A 80 8.90 6.93 25.84
C LEU A 80 8.79 8.03 24.76
N LYS A 81 7.58 8.48 24.43
CA LYS A 81 7.39 9.62 23.51
C LYS A 81 7.99 10.90 24.04
N CYS A 82 7.71 11.24 25.31
CA CYS A 82 8.29 12.42 25.97
C CYS A 82 9.83 12.39 25.96
N MET A 83 10.42 11.20 26.02
CA MET A 83 11.87 11.00 25.94
C MET A 83 12.42 10.96 24.51
N GLY A 84 11.58 11.21 23.47
CA GLY A 84 11.98 11.18 22.07
C GLY A 84 12.13 9.78 21.46
N PHE A 85 11.59 8.75 22.10
CA PHE A 85 11.58 7.36 21.62
C PHE A 85 10.29 7.00 20.86
N ASP A 86 9.64 7.97 20.22
CA ASP A 86 8.49 7.66 19.36
C ASP A 86 8.91 6.78 18.18
N ARG A 87 8.08 5.80 17.88
CA ARG A 87 8.29 4.86 16.75
C ARG A 87 7.26 5.02 15.64
N VAL A 88 6.31 5.94 15.83
CA VAL A 88 5.25 6.22 14.85
C VAL A 88 5.57 7.53 14.15
N SER A 89 5.69 7.50 12.84
CA SER A 89 5.73 8.71 12.01
C SER A 89 4.33 8.98 11.46
N GLN A 90 3.86 10.20 11.65
CA GLN A 90 2.65 10.69 11.01
C GLN A 90 3.01 11.86 10.11
N GLU A 91 2.71 11.73 8.81
CA GLU A 91 2.81 12.84 7.88
C GLU A 91 1.65 13.81 8.15
N ILE A 92 1.97 14.96 8.70
CA ILE A 92 0.99 16.01 9.01
C ILE A 92 0.89 17.01 7.86
N VAL A 93 2.00 17.24 7.18
CA VAL A 93 2.14 18.15 6.04
C VAL A 93 2.66 17.34 4.86
N PHE A 94 2.15 17.60 3.65
CA PHE A 94 2.57 16.90 2.42
C PHE A 94 3.97 17.35 1.95
N GLU A 95 4.92 17.44 2.88
CA GLU A 95 6.28 17.85 2.60
C GLU A 95 7.24 16.66 2.63
N TYR A 96 8.22 16.71 1.73
CA TYR A 96 9.25 15.69 1.66
C TYR A 96 10.17 15.74 2.90
N GLU A 97 10.26 14.63 3.59
CA GLU A 97 11.11 14.47 4.77
C GLU A 97 12.20 13.40 4.52
N PRO A 98 13.39 13.81 4.04
CA PRO A 98 14.45 12.87 3.62
C PRO A 98 14.94 11.95 4.75
N LYS A 99 14.76 12.36 6.02
CA LYS A 99 15.16 11.53 7.17
C LYS A 99 14.35 10.23 7.30
N LEU A 100 13.15 10.16 6.71
CA LEU A 100 12.33 8.95 6.72
C LEU A 100 12.99 7.80 5.94
N LEU A 101 13.74 8.11 4.88
CA LEU A 101 14.47 7.13 4.07
C LEU A 101 15.86 6.79 4.60
N LYS A 102 16.31 7.42 5.70
CA LYS A 102 17.56 7.12 6.38
C LYS A 102 17.33 6.14 7.52
N PRO A 103 18.39 5.41 7.98
CA PRO A 103 18.29 4.58 9.18
C PRO A 103 17.72 5.36 10.36
N ASN A 104 16.60 4.91 10.89
CA ASN A 104 15.89 5.56 11.97
C ASN A 104 15.16 4.52 12.87
N ARG A 105 14.68 4.97 14.02
CA ARG A 105 13.96 4.12 14.99
C ARG A 105 12.48 3.94 14.67
N LEU A 106 11.94 4.68 13.68
CA LEU A 106 10.54 4.60 13.29
C LEU A 106 10.21 3.20 12.78
N THR A 107 9.09 2.66 13.23
CA THR A 107 8.63 1.32 12.87
C THR A 107 7.25 1.33 12.23
N TYR A 108 6.48 2.41 12.40
CA TYR A 108 5.17 2.56 11.81
C TYR A 108 5.03 3.92 11.12
N PHE A 109 4.53 3.91 9.88
CA PHE A 109 4.37 5.11 9.04
C PHE A 109 2.91 5.27 8.65
N PHE A 110 2.38 6.45 8.93
CA PHE A 110 1.03 6.87 8.58
C PHE A 110 1.08 8.19 7.81
N GLY A 111 0.54 8.22 6.59
CA GLY A 111 0.52 9.40 5.73
C GLY A 111 0.23 9.02 4.29
N TYR A 112 0.27 10.01 3.39
CA TYR A 112 0.03 9.78 1.96
C TYR A 112 1.31 9.70 1.14
N PHE A 113 2.42 10.31 1.61
CA PHE A 113 3.75 10.27 1.00
C PHE A 113 3.76 10.60 -0.50
N GLN A 114 3.00 11.64 -0.88
CA GLN A 114 2.72 11.98 -2.28
C GLN A 114 3.90 12.66 -3.01
N ASP A 115 4.97 13.03 -2.29
CA ASP A 115 6.14 13.65 -2.91
C ASP A 115 6.96 12.61 -3.70
N PRO A 116 7.20 12.82 -5.01
CA PRO A 116 7.96 11.89 -5.86
C PRO A 116 9.36 11.60 -5.34
N ARG A 117 9.98 12.54 -4.62
CA ARG A 117 11.34 12.40 -4.07
C ARG A 117 11.47 11.22 -3.12
N TYR A 118 10.36 10.71 -2.57
CA TYR A 118 10.39 9.50 -1.74
C TYR A 118 10.76 8.23 -2.51
N PHE A 119 10.51 8.18 -3.83
CA PHE A 119 10.70 6.98 -4.65
C PHE A 119 11.36 7.23 -6.00
N ASP A 120 11.95 8.41 -6.21
CA ASP A 120 12.65 8.74 -7.46
C ASP A 120 13.75 7.72 -7.80
N ALA A 121 14.53 7.30 -6.81
CA ALA A 121 15.60 6.31 -6.98
C ALA A 121 15.10 4.94 -7.48
N ILE A 122 13.83 4.63 -7.31
CA ILE A 122 13.18 3.38 -7.74
C ILE A 122 12.05 3.61 -8.74
N SER A 123 11.96 4.81 -9.33
CA SER A 123 10.90 5.19 -10.26
C SER A 123 10.66 4.18 -11.40
N PRO A 124 11.69 3.58 -12.04
CA PRO A 124 11.46 2.56 -13.06
C PRO A 124 10.72 1.33 -12.54
N LEU A 125 11.07 0.86 -11.34
CA LEU A 125 10.42 -0.27 -10.68
C LEU A 125 8.95 0.05 -10.36
N ILE A 126 8.68 1.25 -9.83
CA ILE A 126 7.32 1.69 -9.50
C ILE A 126 6.45 1.81 -10.75
N LYS A 127 6.99 2.36 -11.83
CA LYS A 127 6.29 2.44 -13.13
C LYS A 127 5.96 1.04 -13.66
N GLN A 128 6.90 0.11 -13.58
CA GLN A 128 6.66 -1.27 -13.99
C GLN A 128 5.57 -1.95 -13.15
N THR A 129 5.61 -1.78 -11.83
CA THR A 129 4.62 -2.35 -10.91
C THR A 129 3.22 -1.84 -11.21
N PHE A 130 3.06 -0.56 -11.52
CA PHE A 130 1.74 0.05 -11.78
C PHE A 130 1.33 0.09 -13.24
N THR A 131 2.02 -0.64 -14.10
CA THR A 131 1.58 -0.85 -15.49
C THR A 131 0.48 -1.91 -15.52
N LEU A 132 -0.70 -1.53 -15.98
CA LEU A 132 -1.80 -2.49 -16.15
C LEU A 132 -1.47 -3.46 -17.30
N PRO A 133 -1.79 -4.75 -17.16
CA PRO A 133 -1.69 -5.67 -18.29
C PRO A 133 -2.62 -5.20 -19.43
N PRO A 134 -2.26 -5.46 -20.69
CA PRO A 134 -3.11 -5.10 -21.82
C PRO A 134 -4.48 -5.75 -21.65
N PRO A 135 -5.57 -5.07 -22.05
CA PRO A 135 -6.90 -5.62 -21.93
C PRO A 135 -7.00 -6.95 -22.74
N PRO A 136 -7.74 -7.94 -22.24
CA PRO A 136 -7.92 -9.17 -22.95
C PRO A 136 -8.52 -8.91 -24.34
N PRO A 137 -8.13 -9.67 -25.37
CA PRO A 137 -8.65 -9.48 -26.72
C PRO A 137 -10.18 -9.55 -26.70
N PRO A 138 -10.87 -8.74 -27.52
CA PRO A 138 -12.32 -8.67 -27.52
C PRO A 138 -12.88 -10.07 -27.82
N HIS A 139 -13.72 -10.58 -26.90
CA HIS A 139 -14.43 -11.84 -27.15
C HIS A 139 -15.29 -11.69 -28.41
N ASN A 140 -14.89 -12.35 -29.50
CA ASN A 140 -15.71 -12.48 -30.69
C ASN A 140 -17.01 -13.18 -30.30
N LYS A 141 -18.06 -12.42 -30.05
CA LYS A 141 -19.42 -12.94 -29.90
C LYS A 141 -19.80 -13.53 -31.25
N LYS A 142 -19.57 -14.84 -31.42
CA LYS A 142 -20.08 -15.59 -32.59
C LYS A 142 -21.60 -15.33 -32.70
N LYS A 143 -22.03 -14.54 -33.69
CA LYS A 143 -23.43 -14.30 -34.00
C LYS A 143 -24.08 -15.67 -34.24
N LYS A 144 -24.88 -16.18 -33.32
CA LYS A 144 -25.76 -17.31 -33.52
C LYS A 144 -26.75 -16.91 -34.62
N LYS A 145 -26.54 -17.35 -35.87
CA LYS A 145 -27.51 -17.26 -36.93
C LYS A 145 -28.75 -18.05 -36.51
N LYS A 146 -29.84 -17.37 -36.18
CA LYS A 146 -31.17 -17.97 -36.03
C LYS A 146 -31.58 -18.52 -37.40
N LYS A 147 -31.56 -19.84 -37.57
CA LYS A 147 -32.23 -20.53 -38.70
C LYS A 147 -33.75 -20.36 -38.49
N LYS A 148 -34.39 -19.48 -39.27
CA LYS A 148 -35.84 -19.45 -39.41
C LYS A 148 -36.23 -20.75 -40.13
N LYS A 149 -36.88 -21.66 -39.44
CA LYS A 149 -37.64 -22.78 -40.06
C LYS A 149 -38.89 -22.19 -40.69
N THR A 150 -38.92 -22.17 -42.01
CA THR A 150 -40.12 -21.91 -42.79
C THR A 150 -40.98 -23.19 -42.73
N GLN A 151 -42.06 -23.16 -41.95
CA GLN A 151 -43.10 -24.19 -42.07
C GLN A 151 -43.97 -23.87 -43.30
N LYS A 152 -43.89 -24.71 -44.35
CA LYS A 152 -44.90 -24.77 -45.40
C LYS A 152 -46.10 -25.49 -44.83
N LYS A 153 -47.28 -24.86 -44.88
CA LYS A 153 -48.59 -25.49 -44.77
C LYS A 153 -48.91 -26.13 -46.16
N THR A 154 -49.35 -27.34 -46.10
CA THR A 154 -50.25 -27.97 -47.10
C THR A 154 -51.42 -28.54 -46.33
#